data_e655691ebfb9c286ca720a530d9afac8
#
_entry.id   e655691ebfb9c286ca720a530d9afac8
#
_cell.length_a   1.000
_cell.length_b   1.000
_cell.length_c   1.000
_cell.angle_alpha   90.00
_cell.angle_beta   90.00
_cell.angle_gamma   90.00
#
_symmetry.space_group_name_H-M   'P 1'
#
loop_
_entity.id
_entity.type
_entity.pdbx_description
1 polymer ?
#
loop_
_entity_poly.entity_id
_entity_poly.type
_entity_poly.pdbx_seq_one_letter_code
_entity_poly.pdbx_strand_id
1 'polypeptide(L)'
;MLLLVFDTPEESNKFLAIYKTYGKTVYSTIQRFAINESVIEDISQEVFIRLARHLDKLDPDHPDQTQNYIITATRNYCKNYLRDNSKISTDPFDANIPLHTEPDEVLNKILCREGISEIARAVSELNDIYKSVLELKYFNEFSNDEIAEFLNIKKKTVAMRLYRANIILQDKLRERFHDK
;
A
#
# COMPACT_ATOMS: atom_id res chain seq x y z
N MET A 1 25.26 7.59 -1.26
CA MET A 1 24.82 8.62 -2.26
C MET A 1 24.03 7.91 -3.34
N LEU A 2 22.71 8.15 -3.39
CA LEU A 2 21.81 7.52 -4.37
C LEU A 2 22.14 8.07 -5.77
N LEU A 3 22.75 7.28 -6.64
CA LEU A 3 22.85 7.58 -8.07
C LEU A 3 21.57 7.12 -8.75
N LEU A 4 20.47 7.87 -8.55
CA LEU A 4 19.29 7.74 -9.39
C LEU A 4 19.53 8.57 -10.65
N VAL A 5 19.51 7.91 -11.79
CA VAL A 5 19.56 8.57 -13.09
C VAL A 5 18.11 8.78 -13.50
N PHE A 6 17.67 10.03 -13.56
CA PHE A 6 16.38 10.42 -14.11
C PHE A 6 16.52 10.81 -15.57
N ASP A 7 15.51 10.50 -16.36
CA ASP A 7 15.54 10.77 -17.81
C ASP A 7 15.37 12.27 -18.10
N THR A 8 14.73 13.01 -17.16
CA THR A 8 14.48 14.45 -17.32
C THR A 8 14.85 15.26 -16.07
N PRO A 9 15.20 16.54 -16.22
CA PRO A 9 15.41 17.45 -15.09
C PRO A 9 14.15 17.63 -14.22
N GLU A 10 12.96 17.55 -14.83
CA GLU A 10 11.66 17.66 -14.15
C GLU A 10 11.47 16.50 -13.18
N GLU A 11 11.77 15.26 -13.59
CA GLU A 11 11.71 14.08 -12.73
C GLU A 11 12.68 14.18 -11.55
N SER A 12 13.91 14.65 -11.83
CA SER A 12 14.91 14.87 -10.80
C SER A 12 14.45 15.90 -9.77
N ASN A 13 13.87 17.02 -10.21
CA ASN A 13 13.35 18.07 -9.34
C ASN A 13 12.16 17.58 -8.52
N LYS A 14 11.22 16.85 -9.15
CA LYS A 14 10.07 16.25 -8.49
C LYS A 14 10.51 15.25 -7.41
N PHE A 15 11.44 14.36 -7.73
CA PHE A 15 11.98 13.42 -6.76
C PHE A 15 12.66 14.13 -5.59
N LEU A 16 13.45 15.16 -5.85
CA LEU A 16 14.14 15.92 -4.81
C LEU A 16 13.14 16.62 -3.87
N ALA A 17 12.05 17.15 -4.40
CA ALA A 17 10.97 17.74 -3.60
C ALA A 17 10.30 16.67 -2.71
N ILE A 18 9.97 15.50 -3.26
CA ILE A 18 9.41 14.36 -2.52
C ILE A 18 10.37 13.90 -1.41
N TYR A 19 11.65 13.75 -1.74
CA TYR A 19 12.67 13.34 -0.76
C TYR A 19 12.77 14.32 0.41
N LYS A 20 12.82 15.62 0.12
CA LYS A 20 12.91 16.68 1.14
C LYS A 20 11.66 16.73 2.02
N THR A 21 10.47 16.59 1.41
CA THR A 21 9.20 16.72 2.11
C THR A 21 8.90 15.50 2.99
N TYR A 22 9.15 14.29 2.45
CA TYR A 22 8.70 13.05 3.09
C TYR A 22 9.82 12.22 3.73
N GLY A 23 11.07 12.68 3.69
CA GLY A 23 12.21 11.94 4.28
C GLY A 23 12.00 11.62 5.76
N LYS A 24 11.50 12.58 6.55
CA LYS A 24 11.17 12.37 7.97
C LYS A 24 10.03 11.38 8.17
N THR A 25 9.03 11.38 7.28
CA THR A 25 7.90 10.46 7.33
C THR A 25 8.34 9.02 7.06
N VAL A 26 9.21 8.81 6.07
CA VAL A 26 9.82 7.50 5.78
C VAL A 26 10.61 7.02 7.01
N TYR A 27 11.53 7.82 7.50
CA TYR A 27 12.37 7.48 8.65
C TYR A 27 11.55 7.12 9.90
N SER A 28 10.59 7.97 10.28
CA SER A 28 9.73 7.73 11.45
C SER A 28 8.83 6.50 11.27
N THR A 29 8.44 6.19 10.03
CA THR A 29 7.67 4.99 9.74
C THR A 29 8.51 3.73 9.93
N ILE A 30 9.78 3.72 9.48
CA ILE A 30 10.69 2.58 9.65
C ILE A 30 10.97 2.33 11.14
N GLN A 31 11.19 3.38 11.94
CA GLN A 31 11.46 3.26 13.38
C GLN A 31 10.36 2.51 14.16
N ARG A 32 9.11 2.51 13.67
CA ARG A 32 7.99 1.77 14.31
C ARG A 32 8.08 0.25 14.17
N PHE A 33 9.00 -0.26 13.36
CA PHE A 33 9.11 -1.70 13.06
C PHE A 33 10.17 -2.43 13.89
N ALA A 34 10.69 -1.86 14.96
CA ALA A 34 11.73 -2.49 15.79
C ALA A 34 12.92 -3.04 14.97
N ILE A 35 13.27 -2.34 13.90
CA ILE A 35 14.39 -2.64 13.01
C ILE A 35 15.65 -2.04 13.66
N ASN A 36 16.78 -2.73 13.52
CA ASN A 36 18.05 -2.24 14.04
C ASN A 36 18.39 -0.88 13.43
N GLU A 37 18.76 0.08 14.26
CA GLU A 37 19.04 1.46 13.86
C GLU A 37 20.14 1.54 12.77
N SER A 38 21.11 0.62 12.80
CA SER A 38 22.19 0.55 11.81
C SER A 38 21.75 0.31 10.37
N VAL A 39 20.54 -0.21 10.14
CA VAL A 39 20.01 -0.51 8.80
C VAL A 39 18.86 0.40 8.38
N ILE A 40 18.42 1.33 9.24
CA ILE A 40 17.31 2.24 8.92
C ILE A 40 17.65 3.10 7.69
N GLU A 41 18.89 3.56 7.59
CA GLU A 41 19.32 4.38 6.46
C GLU A 41 19.28 3.60 5.15
N ASP A 42 19.77 2.35 5.16
CA ASP A 42 19.74 1.47 3.98
C ASP A 42 18.31 1.19 3.54
N ILE A 43 17.42 0.89 4.49
CA ILE A 43 16.00 0.69 4.22
C ILE A 43 15.37 1.96 3.66
N SER A 44 15.68 3.12 4.22
CA SER A 44 15.19 4.41 3.72
C SER A 44 15.62 4.65 2.28
N GLN A 45 16.87 4.37 1.93
CA GLN A 45 17.38 4.49 0.57
C GLN A 45 16.63 3.55 -0.39
N GLU A 46 16.43 2.29 -0.02
CA GLU A 46 15.70 1.33 -0.84
C GLU A 46 14.22 1.73 -1.05
N VAL A 47 13.58 2.28 -0.02
CA VAL A 47 12.22 2.83 -0.16
C VAL A 47 12.21 3.96 -1.19
N PHE A 48 13.14 4.90 -1.11
CA PHE A 48 13.21 6.00 -2.07
C PHE A 48 13.57 5.56 -3.49
N ILE A 49 14.40 4.52 -3.67
CA ILE A 49 14.64 3.92 -4.99
C ILE A 49 13.34 3.37 -5.59
N ARG A 50 12.50 2.71 -4.78
CA ARG A 50 11.20 2.21 -5.24
C ARG A 50 10.23 3.33 -5.56
N LEU A 51 10.18 4.37 -4.73
CA LEU A 51 9.36 5.56 -4.99
C LEU A 51 9.77 6.25 -6.30
N ALA A 52 11.06 6.31 -6.61
CA ALA A 52 11.55 6.89 -7.85
C ALA A 52 11.07 6.15 -9.11
N ARG A 53 10.89 4.81 -9.03
CA ARG A 53 10.34 4.02 -10.15
C ARG A 53 8.87 4.29 -10.43
N HIS A 54 8.15 4.83 -9.47
CA HIS A 54 6.72 5.15 -9.55
C HIS A 54 6.48 6.65 -9.32
N LEU A 55 7.39 7.48 -9.83
CA LEU A 55 7.34 8.93 -9.61
C LEU A 55 6.11 9.58 -10.26
N ASP A 56 5.57 8.96 -11.31
CA ASP A 56 4.32 9.34 -11.98
C ASP A 56 3.10 9.25 -11.04
N LYS A 57 3.13 8.34 -10.06
CA LYS A 57 2.05 8.14 -9.07
C LYS A 57 2.15 9.09 -7.86
N LEU A 58 3.24 9.82 -7.74
CA LEU A 58 3.44 10.79 -6.67
C LEU A 58 3.05 12.18 -7.17
N ASP A 59 1.94 12.71 -6.65
CA ASP A 59 1.42 14.01 -7.06
C ASP A 59 1.61 15.04 -5.95
N PRO A 60 2.44 16.10 -6.17
CA PRO A 60 2.61 17.17 -5.20
C PRO A 60 1.33 17.97 -4.92
N ASP A 61 0.40 18.00 -5.89
CA ASP A 61 -0.87 18.72 -5.77
C ASP A 61 -1.90 17.94 -4.93
N HIS A 62 -1.63 16.62 -4.69
CA HIS A 62 -2.42 15.76 -3.81
C HIS A 62 -1.56 15.22 -2.65
N PRO A 63 -1.18 16.08 -1.67
CA PRO A 63 -0.22 15.73 -0.62
C PRO A 63 -0.69 14.56 0.27
N ASP A 64 -1.98 14.48 0.59
CA ASP A 64 -2.53 13.41 1.42
C ASP A 64 -2.41 12.04 0.72
N GLN A 65 -2.71 11.99 -0.58
CA GLN A 65 -2.58 10.78 -1.39
C GLN A 65 -1.12 10.35 -1.50
N THR A 66 -0.23 11.30 -1.79
CA THR A 66 1.20 11.06 -1.87
C THR A 66 1.76 10.59 -0.54
N GLN A 67 1.38 11.20 0.58
CA GLN A 67 1.82 10.79 1.90
C GLN A 67 1.36 9.37 2.26
N ASN A 68 0.10 9.04 2.02
CA ASN A 68 -0.45 7.70 2.27
C ASN A 68 0.25 6.65 1.42
N TYR A 69 0.53 6.94 0.15
CA TYR A 69 1.31 6.08 -0.72
C TYR A 69 2.70 5.79 -0.14
N ILE A 70 3.44 6.85 0.25
CA ILE A 70 4.78 6.73 0.81
C ILE A 70 4.79 5.92 2.11
N ILE A 71 3.81 6.15 3.02
CA ILE A 71 3.68 5.40 4.27
C ILE A 71 3.40 3.92 3.97
N THR A 72 2.50 3.64 3.02
CA THR A 72 2.15 2.26 2.61
C THR A 72 3.36 1.56 2.00
N ALA A 73 4.10 2.22 1.10
CA ALA A 73 5.34 1.73 0.53
C ALA A 73 6.35 1.34 1.61
N THR A 74 6.60 2.27 2.52
CA THR A 74 7.56 2.10 3.60
C THR A 74 7.19 0.93 4.51
N ARG A 75 5.93 0.84 4.94
CA ARG A 75 5.43 -0.27 5.79
C ARG A 75 5.59 -1.62 5.12
N ASN A 76 5.23 -1.71 3.84
CA ASN A 76 5.33 -2.97 3.10
C ASN A 76 6.79 -3.39 2.91
N TYR A 77 7.69 -2.43 2.65
CA TYR A 77 9.12 -2.74 2.59
C TYR A 77 9.63 -3.27 3.92
N CYS A 78 9.33 -2.61 5.05
CA CYS A 78 9.74 -3.06 6.38
C CYS A 78 9.22 -4.46 6.71
N LYS A 79 7.96 -4.76 6.40
CA LYS A 79 7.38 -6.10 6.60
C LYS A 79 8.09 -7.17 5.80
N ASN A 80 8.38 -6.91 4.51
CA ASN A 80 9.13 -7.84 3.67
C ASN A 80 10.55 -8.03 4.19
N TYR A 81 11.24 -6.96 4.57
CA TYR A 81 12.57 -7.01 5.15
C TYR A 81 12.61 -7.88 6.43
N LEU A 82 11.67 -7.67 7.36
CA LEU A 82 11.57 -8.47 8.58
C LEU A 82 11.26 -9.94 8.29
N ARG A 83 10.35 -10.22 7.35
CA ARG A 83 10.03 -11.59 6.91
C ARG A 83 11.26 -12.28 6.32
N ASP A 84 12.00 -11.61 5.44
CA ASP A 84 13.13 -12.18 4.73
C ASP A 84 14.34 -12.38 5.66
N ASN A 85 14.46 -11.57 6.72
CA ASN A 85 15.50 -11.70 7.75
C ASN A 85 15.08 -12.56 8.95
N SER A 86 13.79 -12.72 9.21
CA SER A 86 13.30 -13.74 10.14
C SER A 86 13.20 -15.05 9.35
N LYS A 87 13.97 -16.08 9.66
CA LYS A 87 13.88 -17.43 9.06
C LYS A 87 12.51 -18.11 9.25
N ILE A 88 11.46 -17.35 9.48
CA ILE A 88 10.08 -17.80 9.66
C ILE A 88 9.31 -17.44 8.39
N SER A 89 9.34 -18.36 7.44
CA SER A 89 8.40 -18.37 6.32
C SER A 89 7.02 -18.73 6.86
N THR A 90 6.24 -17.75 7.22
CA THR A 90 4.81 -17.91 7.37
C THR A 90 4.12 -17.06 6.30
N ASP A 91 4.08 -17.60 5.10
CA ASP A 91 3.02 -17.29 4.14
C ASP A 91 1.98 -18.42 4.29
N PRO A 92 0.94 -18.24 5.13
CA PRO A 92 0.02 -19.31 5.46
C PRO A 92 -1.11 -19.44 4.44
N PHE A 93 -0.87 -19.20 3.14
CA PHE A 93 -2.01 -19.38 2.24
C PHE A 93 -1.66 -19.60 0.76
N ASP A 94 -1.40 -20.87 0.47
CA ASP A 94 -1.63 -21.44 -0.86
C ASP A 94 -2.86 -22.37 -0.78
N ALA A 95 -4.05 -21.77 -0.84
CA ALA A 95 -5.29 -22.52 -0.93
C ALA A 95 -6.02 -22.13 -2.21
N ASN A 96 -6.27 -23.13 -3.05
CA ASN A 96 -7.03 -23.06 -4.29
C ASN A 96 -8.41 -22.45 -4.08
N ILE A 97 -8.62 -21.23 -4.60
CA ILE A 97 -9.95 -20.62 -4.75
C ILE A 97 -10.14 -20.20 -6.19
N PRO A 98 -11.30 -20.48 -6.81
CA PRO A 98 -11.58 -20.15 -8.21
C PRO A 98 -11.56 -18.65 -8.46
N LEU A 99 -10.89 -18.25 -9.52
CA LEU A 99 -10.71 -16.87 -9.94
C LEU A 99 -11.87 -16.48 -10.86
N HIS A 100 -13.02 -16.12 -10.32
CA HIS A 100 -14.06 -15.40 -11.07
C HIS A 100 -15.01 -14.70 -10.11
N THR A 101 -14.88 -13.38 -10.01
CA THR A 101 -16.00 -12.43 -9.90
C THR A 101 -15.43 -11.00 -9.88
N GLU A 102 -15.92 -10.18 -10.75
CA GLU A 102 -15.65 -8.75 -10.83
C GLU A 102 -16.27 -8.05 -9.59
N PRO A 103 -15.50 -7.32 -8.78
CA PRO A 103 -16.01 -6.73 -7.54
C PRO A 103 -16.66 -5.35 -7.68
N ASP A 104 -16.87 -4.83 -8.91
CA ASP A 104 -17.15 -3.40 -9.10
C ASP A 104 -18.58 -2.93 -8.80
N GLU A 105 -19.57 -3.84 -8.64
CA GLU A 105 -20.96 -3.39 -8.47
C GLU A 105 -21.36 -2.98 -7.04
N VAL A 106 -20.67 -3.46 -6.03
CA VAL A 106 -21.08 -3.23 -4.63
C VAL A 106 -20.50 -1.92 -4.07
N LEU A 107 -19.27 -1.57 -4.46
CA LEU A 107 -18.66 -0.30 -4.00
C LEU A 107 -19.38 0.94 -4.59
N ASN A 108 -19.90 0.84 -5.82
CA ASN A 108 -20.61 1.94 -6.49
C ASN A 108 -22.00 2.24 -5.90
N LYS A 109 -22.61 1.31 -5.16
CA LYS A 109 -23.95 1.49 -4.55
C LYS A 109 -23.94 2.18 -3.19
N ILE A 110 -22.78 2.36 -2.54
CA ILE A 110 -22.66 2.83 -1.16
C ILE A 110 -22.18 4.30 -1.05
N LEU A 111 -22.06 5.02 -2.17
CA LEU A 111 -21.55 6.39 -2.20
C LEU A 111 -22.57 7.47 -1.78
N CYS A 112 -23.36 7.23 -0.73
CA CYS A 112 -24.04 8.30 0.01
C CYS A 112 -23.10 8.84 1.11
N ARG A 113 -23.16 10.15 1.42
CA ARG A 113 -22.25 10.84 2.35
C ARG A 113 -22.07 10.17 3.72
N GLU A 114 -23.09 9.49 4.22
CA GLU A 114 -23.04 8.70 5.47
C GLU A 114 -22.29 7.37 5.30
N GLY A 115 -22.28 6.80 4.09
CA GLY A 115 -21.57 5.56 3.77
C GLY A 115 -20.06 5.72 3.68
N ILE A 116 -19.52 6.88 3.30
CA ILE A 116 -18.08 7.11 3.15
C ILE A 116 -17.36 6.97 4.49
N SER A 117 -17.93 7.51 5.57
CA SER A 117 -17.33 7.41 6.90
C SER A 117 -17.32 5.98 7.43
N GLU A 118 -18.37 5.21 7.16
CA GLU A 118 -18.47 3.80 7.58
C GLU A 118 -17.53 2.89 6.75
N ILE A 119 -17.38 3.16 5.45
CA ILE A 119 -16.40 2.46 4.61
C ILE A 119 -14.97 2.75 5.10
N ALA A 120 -14.63 4.02 5.33
CA ALA A 120 -13.32 4.40 5.83
C ALA A 120 -12.99 3.72 7.18
N ARG A 121 -13.99 3.64 8.07
CA ARG A 121 -13.88 2.94 9.34
C ARG A 121 -13.71 1.43 9.16
N ALA A 122 -14.50 0.79 8.29
CA ALA A 122 -14.39 -0.62 7.99
C ALA A 122 -13.01 -0.97 7.38
N VAL A 123 -12.50 -0.11 6.48
CA VAL A 123 -11.15 -0.25 5.91
C VAL A 123 -10.08 -0.09 6.99
N SER A 124 -10.24 0.86 7.93
CA SER A 124 -9.27 1.07 9.00
C SER A 124 -9.12 -0.13 9.94
N GLU A 125 -10.15 -0.95 10.06
CA GLU A 125 -10.19 -2.17 10.90
C GLU A 125 -9.66 -3.43 10.18
N LEU A 126 -9.36 -3.33 8.88
CA LEU A 126 -8.76 -4.43 8.15
C LEU A 126 -7.32 -4.69 8.58
N ASN A 127 -6.91 -5.96 8.45
CA ASN A 127 -5.49 -6.28 8.56
C ASN A 127 -4.70 -5.50 7.49
N ASP A 128 -3.52 -5.03 7.86
CA ASP A 128 -2.66 -4.22 7.00
C ASP A 128 -2.37 -4.85 5.62
N ILE A 129 -2.32 -6.20 5.53
CA ILE A 129 -2.10 -6.89 4.24
C ILE A 129 -3.26 -6.69 3.25
N TYR A 130 -4.49 -6.60 3.76
CA TYR A 130 -5.69 -6.33 2.97
C TYR A 130 -5.86 -4.83 2.71
N LYS A 131 -5.63 -4.01 3.75
CA LYS A 131 -5.67 -2.57 3.65
C LYS A 131 -4.71 -2.04 2.59
N SER A 132 -3.45 -2.52 2.59
CA SER A 132 -2.44 -2.08 1.63
C SER A 132 -2.84 -2.33 0.17
N VAL A 133 -3.41 -3.50 -0.16
CA VAL A 133 -3.83 -3.77 -1.55
C VAL A 133 -5.05 -2.96 -1.96
N LEU A 134 -5.97 -2.65 -1.02
CA LEU A 134 -7.12 -1.78 -1.28
C LEU A 134 -6.67 -0.33 -1.51
N GLU A 135 -5.79 0.19 -0.65
CA GLU A 135 -5.24 1.54 -0.80
C GLU A 135 -4.52 1.72 -2.13
N LEU A 136 -3.66 0.76 -2.50
CA LEU A 136 -2.97 0.80 -3.79
C LEU A 136 -3.94 0.66 -4.97
N LYS A 137 -4.96 -0.19 -4.88
CA LYS A 137 -5.90 -0.43 -5.97
C LYS A 137 -6.85 0.74 -6.20
N TYR A 138 -7.51 1.21 -5.13
CA TYR A 138 -8.65 2.14 -5.26
C TYR A 138 -8.29 3.60 -4.96
N PHE A 139 -7.26 3.83 -4.16
CA PHE A 139 -6.84 5.18 -3.82
C PHE A 139 -5.67 5.67 -4.70
N ASN A 140 -4.75 4.77 -5.03
CA ASN A 140 -3.60 5.07 -5.89
C ASN A 140 -3.77 4.57 -7.34
N GLU A 141 -4.89 3.94 -7.66
CA GLU A 141 -5.27 3.49 -9.00
C GLU A 141 -4.28 2.51 -9.66
N PHE A 142 -3.57 1.73 -8.86
CA PHE A 142 -2.61 0.76 -9.37
C PHE A 142 -3.30 -0.43 -10.05
N SER A 143 -2.71 -0.91 -11.14
CA SER A 143 -3.02 -2.22 -11.69
C SER A 143 -2.55 -3.34 -10.74
N ASN A 144 -3.09 -4.55 -10.90
CA ASN A 144 -2.65 -5.69 -10.09
C ASN A 144 -1.18 -6.05 -10.34
N ASP A 145 -0.63 -5.75 -11.51
CA ASP A 145 0.77 -5.98 -11.85
C ASP A 145 1.67 -4.98 -11.11
N GLU A 146 1.32 -3.70 -11.12
CA GLU A 146 2.03 -2.66 -10.36
C GLU A 146 1.98 -2.93 -8.85
N ILE A 147 0.82 -3.37 -8.32
CA ILE A 147 0.70 -3.77 -6.90
C ILE A 147 1.60 -4.97 -6.59
N ALA A 148 1.67 -5.95 -7.48
CA ALA A 148 2.49 -7.13 -7.32
C ALA A 148 3.98 -6.77 -7.27
N GLU A 149 4.43 -5.93 -8.18
CA GLU A 149 5.81 -5.42 -8.21
C GLU A 149 6.10 -4.58 -6.96
N PHE A 150 5.21 -3.64 -6.65
CA PHE A 150 5.36 -2.73 -5.52
C PHE A 150 5.45 -3.44 -4.16
N LEU A 151 4.58 -4.46 -3.94
CA LEU A 151 4.57 -5.23 -2.70
C LEU A 151 5.59 -6.38 -2.70
N ASN A 152 6.28 -6.63 -3.82
CA ASN A 152 7.15 -7.78 -4.06
C ASN A 152 6.44 -9.12 -3.75
N ILE A 153 5.25 -9.29 -4.33
CA ILE A 153 4.43 -10.50 -4.21
C ILE A 153 3.93 -10.94 -5.59
N LYS A 154 3.45 -12.18 -5.71
CA LYS A 154 2.89 -12.68 -6.99
C LYS A 154 1.56 -11.97 -7.31
N LYS A 155 1.28 -11.70 -8.60
CA LYS A 155 0.00 -11.16 -9.07
C LYS A 155 -1.21 -11.94 -8.56
N LYS A 156 -1.12 -13.28 -8.52
CA LYS A 156 -2.16 -14.16 -7.94
C LYS A 156 -2.41 -13.84 -6.46
N THR A 157 -1.36 -13.50 -5.70
CA THR A 157 -1.49 -13.12 -4.29
C THR A 157 -2.21 -11.78 -4.14
N VAL A 158 -1.94 -10.81 -5.05
CA VAL A 158 -2.67 -9.53 -5.07
C VAL A 158 -4.16 -9.76 -5.29
N ALA A 159 -4.53 -10.50 -6.35
CA ALA A 159 -5.93 -10.81 -6.65
C ALA A 159 -6.63 -11.50 -5.48
N MET A 160 -5.96 -12.46 -4.82
CA MET A 160 -6.49 -13.15 -3.66
C MET A 160 -6.69 -12.21 -2.46
N ARG A 161 -5.73 -11.33 -2.20
CA ARG A 161 -5.84 -10.34 -1.10
C ARG A 161 -6.96 -9.35 -1.35
N LEU A 162 -7.12 -8.84 -2.59
CA LEU A 162 -8.24 -7.97 -2.97
C LEU A 162 -9.59 -8.67 -2.80
N TYR A 163 -9.71 -9.91 -3.27
CA TYR A 163 -10.92 -10.70 -3.12
C TYR A 163 -11.32 -10.86 -1.64
N ARG A 164 -10.39 -11.26 -0.78
CA ARG A 164 -10.65 -11.42 0.65
C ARG A 164 -10.95 -10.11 1.35
N ALA A 165 -10.23 -9.04 0.99
CA ALA A 165 -10.48 -7.70 1.52
C ALA A 165 -11.91 -7.27 1.24
N ASN A 166 -12.40 -7.50 0.01
CA ASN A 166 -13.77 -7.16 -0.38
C ASN A 166 -14.83 -7.98 0.38
N ILE A 167 -14.60 -9.29 0.60
CA ILE A 167 -15.51 -10.11 1.41
C ILE A 167 -15.60 -9.56 2.84
N ILE A 168 -14.46 -9.36 3.49
CA ILE A 168 -14.42 -8.86 4.87
C ILE A 168 -15.09 -7.48 4.97
N LEU A 169 -14.87 -6.60 3.99
CA LEU A 169 -15.54 -5.30 3.93
C LEU A 169 -17.05 -5.44 3.80
N GLN A 170 -17.53 -6.32 2.91
CA GLN A 170 -18.96 -6.56 2.73
C GLN A 170 -19.62 -7.07 4.01
N ASP A 171 -18.99 -8.01 4.71
CA ASP A 171 -19.52 -8.55 5.96
C ASP A 171 -19.56 -7.49 7.05
N LYS A 172 -18.49 -6.71 7.23
CA LYS A 172 -18.45 -5.59 8.19
C LYS A 172 -19.49 -4.51 7.90
N LEU A 173 -19.71 -4.21 6.62
CA LEU A 173 -20.71 -3.22 6.22
C LEU A 173 -22.14 -3.74 6.41
N ARG A 174 -22.39 -5.03 6.11
CA ARG A 174 -23.71 -5.65 6.38
C ARG A 174 -24.07 -5.61 7.87
N GLU A 175 -23.16 -6.01 8.74
CA GLU A 175 -23.39 -5.94 10.20
C GLU A 175 -23.78 -4.54 10.64
N ARG A 176 -23.13 -3.50 10.14
CA ARG A 176 -23.38 -2.10 10.51
C ARG A 176 -24.67 -1.50 9.93
N PHE A 177 -25.11 -1.99 8.77
CA PHE A 177 -26.34 -1.50 8.13
C PHE A 177 -27.59 -2.31 8.52
N HIS A 178 -27.42 -3.50 9.14
CA HIS A 178 -28.53 -4.28 9.68
C HIS A 178 -28.90 -3.91 11.12
N ASP A 179 -28.02 -3.26 11.87
CA ASP A 179 -28.25 -2.79 13.24
C ASP A 179 -28.85 -1.37 13.30
N LYS A 180 -29.27 -0.80 12.17
CA LYS A 180 -30.04 0.46 12.08
C LYS A 180 -31.43 0.21 11.48
#